data_e0ca60710b29bb5cb9a7dcf7558f3bd3
#
_entry.id   e0ca60710b29bb5cb9a7dcf7558f3bd3
#
_cell.length_a   1.000
_cell.length_b   1.000
_cell.length_c   1.000
_cell.angle_alpha   90.00
_cell.angle_beta   90.00
_cell.angle_gamma   90.00
#
_symmetry.space_group_name_H-M   'P 1'
#
loop_
_entity.id
_entity.type
_entity.pdbx_description
1 polymer ?
#
loop_
_entity_poly.entity_id
_entity_poly.type
_entity_poly.pdbx_seq_one_letter_code
_entity_poly.pdbx_strand_id
1 'polypeptide(L)'
;MNKEKRNFTNDQMLRRNAEELLKKKQGKMDKLVMETDSIKLLHELQVHQIELEMQNEELIQANATAEAALKKYTMLYDFAPMGYFTLDPDGTIDELNFTGAEMLGDKRFSLVNSNFKLFVSEASQPVFDKFFSKIYSKKGKESCEVKLGYNGNKLCTAYMEGIVTGDDRKCLLSVVDITDFRK
;
A
#
# COMPACT_ATOMS: atom_id res chain seq x y z
N MET A 1 94.12 23.87 -15.52
CA MET A 1 93.13 23.95 -14.44
C MET A 1 91.79 24.63 -14.80
N ASN A 2 91.43 24.69 -16.08
CA ASN A 2 90.25 25.48 -16.50
C ASN A 2 89.20 24.68 -17.32
N LYS A 3 89.44 23.41 -17.67
CA LYS A 3 88.44 22.53 -18.39
C LYS A 3 87.50 21.75 -17.48
N GLU A 4 87.91 21.37 -16.30
CA GLU A 4 87.08 20.60 -15.37
C GLU A 4 85.98 21.44 -14.72
N LYS A 5 86.19 22.72 -14.45
CA LYS A 5 85.21 23.65 -13.91
C LYS A 5 84.07 23.97 -14.91
N ARG A 6 84.37 23.96 -16.22
CA ARG A 6 83.32 24.18 -17.24
C ARG A 6 82.44 22.98 -17.48
N ASN A 7 82.97 21.78 -17.36
CA ASN A 7 82.10 20.56 -17.47
C ASN A 7 81.17 20.38 -16.28
N PHE A 8 81.58 20.70 -15.07
CA PHE A 8 80.78 20.60 -13.88
C PHE A 8 79.57 21.54 -13.86
N THR A 9 79.72 22.76 -14.40
CA THR A 9 78.66 23.74 -14.53
C THR A 9 77.68 23.41 -15.68
N ASN A 10 78.13 22.71 -16.70
CA ASN A 10 77.27 22.28 -17.81
C ASN A 10 76.39 21.05 -17.42
N ASP A 11 76.94 20.11 -16.70
CA ASP A 11 76.21 18.95 -16.16
C ASP A 11 75.13 19.35 -15.14
N GLN A 12 75.45 20.37 -14.31
CA GLN A 12 74.47 20.92 -13.38
C GLN A 12 73.33 21.66 -14.07
N MET A 13 73.64 22.40 -15.17
CA MET A 13 72.61 23.04 -15.99
C MET A 13 71.74 22.02 -16.72
N LEU A 14 72.35 21.01 -17.31
CA LEU A 14 71.60 19.92 -18.00
C LEU A 14 70.66 19.18 -17.04
N ARG A 15 71.14 18.90 -15.85
CA ARG A 15 70.32 18.21 -14.79
C ARG A 15 69.13 19.11 -14.37
N ARG A 16 69.35 20.39 -14.14
CA ARG A 16 68.31 21.36 -13.78
C ARG A 16 67.27 21.48 -14.90
N ASN A 17 67.67 21.57 -16.16
CA ASN A 17 66.76 21.61 -17.30
C ASN A 17 65.96 20.29 -17.45
N ALA A 18 66.58 19.12 -17.20
CA ALA A 18 65.90 17.84 -17.21
C ALA A 18 64.86 17.76 -16.09
N GLU A 19 65.15 18.24 -14.89
CA GLU A 19 64.21 18.28 -13.74
C GLU A 19 63.04 19.23 -14.01
N GLU A 20 63.26 20.38 -14.67
CA GLU A 20 62.19 21.31 -15.07
C GLU A 20 61.29 20.71 -16.16
N LEU A 21 61.82 19.97 -17.12
CA LEU A 21 61.07 19.29 -18.17
C LEU A 21 60.25 18.12 -17.57
N LEU A 22 60.81 17.40 -16.61
CA LEU A 22 60.08 16.33 -15.88
C LEU A 22 58.90 16.90 -15.10
N LYS A 23 59.08 18.00 -14.34
CA LYS A 23 58.01 18.70 -13.63
C LYS A 23 56.90 19.20 -14.59
N LYS A 24 57.27 19.75 -15.74
CA LYS A 24 56.30 20.18 -16.77
C LYS A 24 55.51 18.99 -17.38
N LYS A 25 56.17 17.83 -17.59
CA LYS A 25 55.51 16.61 -18.08
C LYS A 25 54.58 16.02 -17.03
N GLN A 26 55.00 15.96 -15.76
CA GLN A 26 54.15 15.47 -14.65
C GLN A 26 52.92 16.36 -14.49
N GLY A 27 53.06 17.68 -14.45
CA GLY A 27 51.91 18.60 -14.33
C GLY A 27 50.91 18.52 -15.49
N LYS A 28 51.38 18.18 -16.73
CA LYS A 28 50.49 17.91 -17.86
C LYS A 28 49.76 16.58 -17.69
N MET A 29 50.43 15.55 -17.19
CA MET A 29 49.86 14.22 -16.98
C MET A 29 48.82 14.25 -15.85
N ASP A 30 49.11 14.90 -14.74
CA ASP A 30 48.18 15.10 -13.63
C ASP A 30 46.91 15.86 -14.07
N LYS A 31 47.06 16.88 -14.92
CA LYS A 31 45.93 17.62 -15.48
C LYS A 31 45.07 16.79 -16.42
N LEU A 32 45.66 15.91 -17.23
CA LEU A 32 44.94 15.00 -18.12
C LEU A 32 44.18 13.91 -17.33
N VAL A 33 44.78 13.38 -16.25
CA VAL A 33 44.14 12.41 -15.34
C VAL A 33 42.96 13.06 -14.63
N MET A 34 43.13 14.31 -14.14
CA MET A 34 42.06 15.04 -13.46
C MET A 34 40.88 15.40 -14.39
N GLU A 35 41.14 15.71 -15.67
CA GLU A 35 40.10 15.92 -16.69
C GLU A 35 39.35 14.62 -17.00
N THR A 36 40.05 13.47 -17.08
CA THR A 36 39.45 12.17 -17.34
C THR A 36 38.58 11.71 -16.18
N ASP A 37 38.99 11.91 -14.94
CA ASP A 37 38.22 11.59 -13.76
C ASP A 37 36.97 12.46 -13.60
N SER A 38 37.09 13.75 -13.97
CA SER A 38 35.95 14.68 -14.00
C SER A 38 34.91 14.28 -15.06
N ILE A 39 35.31 13.80 -16.23
CA ILE A 39 34.42 13.32 -17.28
C ILE A 39 33.70 12.03 -16.82
N LYS A 40 34.42 11.12 -16.16
CA LYS A 40 33.81 9.91 -15.60
C LYS A 40 32.75 10.23 -14.54
N LEU A 41 33.08 11.16 -13.63
CA LEU A 41 32.15 11.59 -12.59
C LEU A 41 30.88 12.24 -13.17
N LEU A 42 31.04 13.06 -14.22
CA LEU A 42 29.90 13.64 -14.93
C LEU A 42 29.03 12.57 -15.57
N HIS A 43 29.66 11.56 -16.19
CA HIS A 43 28.91 10.44 -16.77
C HIS A 43 28.15 9.64 -15.71
N GLU A 44 28.77 9.32 -14.58
CA GLU A 44 28.12 8.65 -13.46
C GLU A 44 26.93 9.46 -12.92
N LEU A 45 27.09 10.77 -12.77
CA LEU A 45 26.00 11.64 -12.34
C LEU A 45 24.83 11.65 -13.34
N GLN A 46 25.12 11.67 -14.65
CA GLN A 46 24.08 11.58 -15.68
C GLN A 46 23.34 10.24 -15.66
N VAL A 47 24.07 9.13 -15.48
CA VAL A 47 23.46 7.79 -15.34
C VAL A 47 22.55 7.75 -14.12
N HIS A 48 23.02 8.21 -12.96
CA HIS A 48 22.19 8.26 -11.75
C HIS A 48 20.98 9.17 -11.89
N GLN A 49 21.10 10.29 -12.61
CA GLN A 49 19.96 11.16 -12.88
C GLN A 49 18.89 10.42 -13.70
N ILE A 50 19.30 9.71 -14.77
CA ILE A 50 18.39 8.92 -15.60
C ILE A 50 17.75 7.78 -14.79
N GLU A 51 18.53 7.09 -13.95
CA GLU A 51 18.02 6.04 -13.07
C GLU A 51 16.95 6.57 -12.10
N LEU A 52 17.17 7.76 -11.52
CA LEU A 52 16.20 8.41 -10.64
C LEU A 52 14.94 8.85 -11.38
N GLU A 53 15.08 9.36 -12.61
CA GLU A 53 13.94 9.72 -13.45
C GLU A 53 13.11 8.49 -13.79
N MET A 54 13.74 7.36 -14.17
CA MET A 54 13.05 6.09 -14.43
C MET A 54 12.33 5.55 -13.21
N GLN A 55 12.99 5.54 -12.03
CA GLN A 55 12.37 5.11 -10.78
C GLN A 55 11.17 5.98 -10.40
N ASN A 56 11.26 7.28 -10.64
CA ASN A 56 10.14 8.19 -10.38
C ASN A 56 8.96 7.93 -11.31
N GLU A 57 9.21 7.68 -12.59
CA GLU A 57 8.17 7.30 -13.56
C GLU A 57 7.49 5.97 -13.18
N GLU A 58 8.28 4.95 -12.77
CA GLU A 58 7.75 3.68 -12.29
C GLU A 58 6.88 3.85 -11.04
N LEU A 59 7.31 4.67 -10.08
CA LEU A 59 6.53 5.01 -8.88
C LEU A 59 5.21 5.70 -9.22
N ILE A 60 5.21 6.66 -10.12
CA ILE A 60 4.00 7.36 -10.56
C ILE A 60 3.03 6.37 -11.22
N GLN A 61 3.53 5.50 -12.09
CA GLN A 61 2.72 4.49 -12.76
C GLN A 61 2.14 3.44 -11.79
N ALA A 62 2.95 2.98 -10.83
CA ALA A 62 2.50 2.06 -9.80
C ALA A 62 1.41 2.68 -8.92
N ASN A 63 1.58 3.94 -8.51
CA ASN A 63 0.57 4.67 -7.74
C ASN A 63 -0.73 4.84 -8.52
N ALA A 64 -0.67 5.25 -9.79
CA ALA A 64 -1.85 5.41 -10.63
C ALA A 64 -2.61 4.07 -10.80
N THR A 65 -1.88 2.97 -10.96
CA THR A 65 -2.46 1.62 -11.05
C THR A 65 -3.14 1.22 -9.74
N ALA A 66 -2.49 1.47 -8.60
CA ALA A 66 -3.04 1.18 -7.28
C ALA A 66 -4.30 2.02 -7.00
N GLU A 67 -4.29 3.31 -7.32
CA GLU A 67 -5.46 4.19 -7.17
C GLU A 67 -6.64 3.73 -8.05
N ALA A 68 -6.38 3.34 -9.30
CA ALA A 68 -7.42 2.82 -10.19
C ALA A 68 -8.02 1.51 -9.65
N ALA A 69 -7.20 0.61 -9.14
CA ALA A 69 -7.63 -0.65 -8.53
C ALA A 69 -8.46 -0.39 -7.26
N LEU A 70 -8.01 0.52 -6.40
CA LEU A 70 -8.72 0.92 -5.18
C LEU A 70 -10.09 1.53 -5.51
N LYS A 71 -10.14 2.44 -6.48
CA LYS A 71 -11.39 3.04 -6.93
C LYS A 71 -12.37 2.00 -7.45
N LYS A 72 -11.90 1.06 -8.27
CA LYS A 72 -12.71 -0.05 -8.77
C LYS A 72 -13.22 -0.94 -7.64
N TYR A 73 -12.35 -1.29 -6.68
CA TYR A 73 -12.74 -2.09 -5.51
C TYR A 73 -13.81 -1.37 -4.68
N THR A 74 -13.61 -0.09 -4.36
CA THR A 74 -14.57 0.71 -3.60
C THR A 74 -15.93 0.76 -4.30
N MET A 75 -15.96 0.96 -5.62
CA MET A 75 -17.21 0.95 -6.37
C MET A 75 -17.92 -0.41 -6.30
N LEU A 76 -17.20 -1.51 -6.50
CA LEU A 76 -17.78 -2.85 -6.44
C LEU A 76 -18.26 -3.24 -5.04
N TYR A 77 -17.57 -2.78 -4.01
CA TYR A 77 -17.90 -3.04 -2.61
C TYR A 77 -19.08 -2.19 -2.15
N ASP A 78 -19.01 -0.87 -2.36
CA ASP A 78 -20.01 0.05 -1.84
C ASP A 78 -21.36 -0.04 -2.56
N PHE A 79 -21.35 -0.35 -3.87
CA PHE A 79 -22.57 -0.47 -4.68
C PHE A 79 -22.96 -1.92 -4.99
N ALA A 80 -22.42 -2.90 -4.26
CA ALA A 80 -22.88 -4.28 -4.36
C ALA A 80 -24.37 -4.37 -4.01
N PRO A 81 -25.16 -5.25 -4.67
CA PRO A 81 -26.59 -5.41 -4.41
C PRO A 81 -26.90 -6.10 -3.07
N MET A 82 -25.91 -6.22 -2.21
CA MET A 82 -26.01 -6.82 -0.88
C MET A 82 -25.22 -6.04 0.15
N GLY A 83 -25.64 -6.06 1.40
CA GLY A 83 -24.90 -5.52 2.52
C GLY A 83 -23.69 -6.39 2.85
N TYR A 84 -22.50 -5.82 2.90
CA TYR A 84 -21.30 -6.46 3.44
C TYR A 84 -20.95 -5.86 4.78
N PHE A 85 -20.64 -6.72 5.74
CA PHE A 85 -20.23 -6.33 7.09
C PHE A 85 -19.01 -7.14 7.51
N THR A 86 -18.08 -6.51 8.18
CA THR A 86 -17.03 -7.17 8.94
C THR A 86 -17.34 -7.02 10.42
N LEU A 87 -17.51 -8.13 11.12
CA LEU A 87 -17.84 -8.13 12.54
C LEU A 87 -16.69 -8.71 13.36
N ASP A 88 -16.44 -8.12 14.51
CA ASP A 88 -15.56 -8.66 15.53
C ASP A 88 -16.19 -9.88 16.24
N PRO A 89 -15.43 -10.69 17.03
CA PRO A 89 -15.95 -11.86 17.73
C PRO A 89 -17.09 -11.59 18.73
N ASP A 90 -17.26 -10.36 19.17
CA ASP A 90 -18.36 -9.91 20.04
C ASP A 90 -19.57 -9.36 19.26
N GLY A 91 -19.50 -9.38 17.92
CA GLY A 91 -20.56 -8.92 17.03
C GLY A 91 -20.55 -7.42 16.76
N THR A 92 -19.47 -6.71 17.12
CA THR A 92 -19.31 -5.28 16.81
C THR A 92 -18.97 -5.11 15.33
N ILE A 93 -19.60 -4.13 14.69
CA ILE A 93 -19.38 -3.78 13.29
C ILE A 93 -18.06 -3.01 13.19
N ASP A 94 -17.07 -3.58 12.52
CA ASP A 94 -15.79 -2.96 12.22
C ASP A 94 -15.88 -2.19 10.89
N GLU A 95 -16.41 -2.85 9.85
CA GLU A 95 -16.60 -2.24 8.53
C GLU A 95 -17.94 -2.65 7.94
N LEU A 96 -18.48 -1.80 7.07
CA LEU A 96 -19.67 -2.11 6.26
C LEU A 96 -19.63 -1.29 4.96
N ASN A 97 -20.27 -1.84 3.91
CA ASN A 97 -20.46 -1.12 2.65
C ASN A 97 -21.68 -0.17 2.71
N PHE A 98 -21.85 0.61 1.66
CA PHE A 98 -22.93 1.59 1.59
C PHE A 98 -24.33 0.92 1.61
N THR A 99 -24.51 -0.15 0.85
CA THR A 99 -25.76 -0.94 0.83
C THR A 99 -26.09 -1.51 2.21
N GLY A 100 -25.09 -2.00 2.96
CA GLY A 100 -25.28 -2.45 4.33
C GLY A 100 -25.77 -1.35 5.28
N ALA A 101 -25.24 -0.15 5.12
CA ALA A 101 -25.69 0.99 5.91
C ALA A 101 -27.15 1.37 5.58
N GLU A 102 -27.53 1.39 4.31
CA GLU A 102 -28.91 1.62 3.88
C GLU A 102 -29.87 0.57 4.43
N MET A 103 -29.47 -0.71 4.43
CA MET A 103 -30.28 -1.80 4.98
C MET A 103 -30.54 -1.68 6.48
N LEU A 104 -29.59 -1.12 7.25
CA LEU A 104 -29.75 -0.85 8.68
C LEU A 104 -30.43 0.52 8.96
N GLY A 105 -30.62 1.34 7.92
CA GLY A 105 -31.38 2.60 8.01
C GLY A 105 -30.65 3.73 8.70
N ASP A 106 -29.31 3.70 8.77
CA ASP A 106 -28.50 4.76 9.38
C ASP A 106 -27.21 5.01 8.58
N LYS A 107 -26.51 6.08 8.94
CA LYS A 107 -25.26 6.47 8.29
C LYS A 107 -24.12 5.55 8.72
N ARG A 108 -23.24 5.21 7.77
CA ARG A 108 -22.08 4.32 7.96
C ARG A 108 -21.26 4.65 9.22
N PHE A 109 -20.97 5.94 9.46
CA PHE A 109 -20.15 6.36 10.61
C PHE A 109 -20.85 6.15 11.97
N SER A 110 -22.19 6.12 12.01
CA SER A 110 -22.97 5.84 13.23
C SER A 110 -23.03 4.35 13.54
N LEU A 111 -22.90 3.51 12.49
CA LEU A 111 -23.03 2.06 12.58
C LEU A 111 -21.71 1.37 12.96
N VAL A 112 -20.57 1.94 12.55
CA VAL A 112 -19.24 1.45 12.95
C VAL A 112 -19.10 1.53 14.48
N ASN A 113 -18.53 0.50 15.09
CA ASN A 113 -18.43 0.27 16.55
C ASN A 113 -19.77 0.01 17.25
N SER A 114 -20.88 -0.16 16.53
CA SER A 114 -22.16 -0.62 17.10
C SER A 114 -22.25 -2.14 17.03
N ASN A 115 -22.94 -2.78 17.97
CA ASN A 115 -23.16 -4.21 17.90
C ASN A 115 -24.28 -4.53 16.89
N PHE A 116 -24.00 -5.42 15.93
CA PHE A 116 -24.94 -5.79 14.86
C PHE A 116 -26.26 -6.34 15.40
N LYS A 117 -26.24 -7.02 16.54
CA LYS A 117 -27.43 -7.59 17.20
C LYS A 117 -28.49 -6.53 17.53
N LEU A 118 -28.12 -5.27 17.73
CA LEU A 118 -29.05 -4.17 17.98
C LEU A 118 -30.03 -3.96 16.83
N PHE A 119 -29.62 -4.31 15.61
CA PHE A 119 -30.40 -4.18 14.39
C PHE A 119 -31.21 -5.43 14.06
N VAL A 120 -31.07 -6.51 14.82
CA VAL A 120 -31.85 -7.73 14.68
C VAL A 120 -33.09 -7.64 15.57
N SER A 121 -34.28 -7.88 15.00
CA SER A 121 -35.54 -7.85 15.76
C SER A 121 -35.49 -8.85 16.93
N GLU A 122 -36.10 -8.52 18.05
CA GLU A 122 -36.11 -9.36 19.26
C GLU A 122 -36.52 -10.81 18.97
N ALA A 123 -37.53 -11.03 18.13
CA ALA A 123 -38.00 -12.36 17.73
C ALA A 123 -36.95 -13.15 16.94
N SER A 124 -36.01 -12.49 16.26
CA SER A 124 -34.97 -13.11 15.44
C SER A 124 -33.63 -13.23 16.17
N GLN A 125 -33.44 -12.55 17.31
CA GLN A 125 -32.16 -12.59 18.06
C GLN A 125 -31.71 -14.02 18.42
N PRO A 126 -32.59 -14.96 18.86
CA PRO A 126 -32.15 -16.33 19.15
C PRO A 126 -31.60 -17.04 17.91
N VAL A 127 -32.14 -16.75 16.71
CA VAL A 127 -31.68 -17.34 15.46
C VAL A 127 -30.32 -16.78 15.11
N PHE A 128 -30.15 -15.46 15.26
CA PHE A 128 -28.87 -14.78 15.04
C PHE A 128 -27.79 -15.27 15.99
N ASP A 129 -28.07 -15.38 17.30
CA ASP A 129 -27.11 -15.87 18.31
C ASP A 129 -26.62 -17.29 17.99
N LYS A 130 -27.55 -18.18 17.60
CA LYS A 130 -27.21 -19.54 17.19
C LYS A 130 -26.34 -19.56 15.92
N PHE A 131 -26.68 -18.76 14.94
CA PHE A 131 -25.92 -18.58 13.71
C PHE A 131 -24.51 -18.07 14.01
N PHE A 132 -24.40 -16.96 14.76
CA PHE A 132 -23.13 -16.33 15.10
C PHE A 132 -22.21 -17.29 15.89
N SER A 133 -22.74 -18.00 16.88
CA SER A 133 -22.00 -19.02 17.62
C SER A 133 -21.50 -20.17 16.73
N LYS A 134 -22.30 -20.59 15.75
CA LYS A 134 -21.92 -21.66 14.81
C LYS A 134 -20.76 -21.23 13.88
N ILE A 135 -20.74 -19.98 13.38
CA ILE A 135 -19.69 -19.48 12.52
C ILE A 135 -18.32 -19.58 13.22
N TYR A 136 -18.27 -19.28 14.51
CA TYR A 136 -17.03 -19.33 15.29
C TYR A 136 -16.64 -20.73 15.76
N SER A 137 -17.59 -21.65 15.85
CA SER A 137 -17.35 -23.05 16.29
C SER A 137 -17.04 -24.01 15.15
N LYS A 138 -17.56 -23.75 13.95
CA LYS A 138 -17.33 -24.56 12.75
C LYS A 138 -16.46 -23.79 11.74
N LYS A 139 -15.48 -24.48 11.18
CA LYS A 139 -14.73 -23.92 10.03
C LYS A 139 -15.60 -24.05 8.77
N GLY A 140 -16.34 -23.01 8.43
CA GLY A 140 -17.16 -23.02 7.21
C GLY A 140 -18.17 -21.89 7.17
N LYS A 141 -18.87 -21.80 6.04
CA LYS A 141 -19.97 -20.86 5.87
C LYS A 141 -21.21 -21.37 6.59
N GLU A 142 -21.86 -20.49 7.32
CA GLU A 142 -23.18 -20.73 7.91
C GLU A 142 -24.14 -19.65 7.40
N SER A 143 -25.42 -19.95 7.39
CA SER A 143 -26.46 -19.03 6.95
C SER A 143 -27.67 -19.04 7.88
N CYS A 144 -28.39 -17.93 7.88
CA CYS A 144 -29.67 -17.82 8.57
C CYS A 144 -30.58 -16.78 7.93
N GLU A 145 -31.84 -16.79 8.28
CA GLU A 145 -32.79 -15.76 7.95
C GLU A 145 -33.25 -15.05 9.22
N VAL A 146 -33.23 -13.73 9.20
CA VAL A 146 -33.67 -12.91 10.33
C VAL A 146 -34.49 -11.73 9.83
N LYS A 147 -35.27 -11.15 10.73
CA LYS A 147 -35.91 -9.85 10.51
C LYS A 147 -34.99 -8.78 11.12
N LEU A 148 -34.57 -7.84 10.32
CA LEU A 148 -33.90 -6.64 10.81
C LEU A 148 -34.96 -5.65 11.31
N GLY A 149 -34.65 -4.94 12.37
CA GLY A 149 -35.51 -3.93 12.98
C GLY A 149 -34.74 -3.18 14.06
N TYR A 150 -34.93 -1.88 14.15
CA TYR A 150 -34.26 -1.01 15.10
C TYR A 150 -35.25 0.00 15.71
N ASN A 151 -35.18 0.19 17.01
CA ASN A 151 -36.07 1.13 17.74
C ASN A 151 -37.59 0.93 17.44
N GLY A 152 -38.03 -0.33 17.30
CA GLY A 152 -39.42 -0.65 16.98
C GLY A 152 -39.78 -0.51 15.50
N ASN A 153 -38.90 -0.07 14.64
CA ASN A 153 -39.09 0.00 13.20
C ASN A 153 -38.62 -1.31 12.53
N LYS A 154 -39.49 -1.88 11.70
CA LYS A 154 -39.12 -3.01 10.83
C LYS A 154 -38.34 -2.48 9.63
N LEU A 155 -37.12 -2.98 9.42
CA LEU A 155 -36.31 -2.60 8.29
C LEU A 155 -36.56 -3.55 7.08
N CYS A 156 -36.14 -4.81 7.19
CA CYS A 156 -36.32 -5.80 6.12
C CYS A 156 -36.28 -7.23 6.66
N THR A 157 -36.66 -8.19 5.80
CA THR A 157 -36.35 -9.63 6.04
C THR A 157 -35.07 -9.93 5.29
N ALA A 158 -34.05 -10.38 6.01
CA ALA A 158 -32.71 -10.58 5.50
C ALA A 158 -32.29 -12.05 5.52
N TYR A 159 -31.71 -12.50 4.41
CA TYR A 159 -30.90 -13.71 4.37
C TYR A 159 -29.45 -13.31 4.61
N MET A 160 -28.81 -13.99 5.53
CA MET A 160 -27.43 -13.71 5.91
C MET A 160 -26.56 -14.95 5.73
N GLU A 161 -25.38 -14.76 5.20
CA GLU A 161 -24.33 -15.77 5.11
C GLU A 161 -23.04 -15.21 5.72
N GLY A 162 -22.42 -15.97 6.62
CA GLY A 162 -21.21 -15.53 7.31
C GLY A 162 -20.11 -16.59 7.31
N ILE A 163 -18.87 -16.10 7.35
CA ILE A 163 -17.67 -16.92 7.49
C ILE A 163 -16.66 -16.20 8.35
N VAL A 164 -15.94 -16.93 9.22
CA VAL A 164 -14.79 -16.39 9.97
C VAL A 164 -13.52 -16.60 9.15
N THR A 165 -12.77 -15.53 8.91
CA THR A 165 -11.52 -15.52 8.14
C THR A 165 -10.42 -14.79 8.88
N GLY A 166 -9.17 -15.14 8.53
CA GLY A 166 -7.97 -14.47 9.02
C GLY A 166 -7.54 -14.86 10.42
N ASP A 167 -6.39 -14.36 10.81
CA ASP A 167 -5.80 -14.57 12.15
C ASP A 167 -6.56 -13.78 13.22
N ASP A 168 -7.18 -12.66 12.82
CA ASP A 168 -7.99 -11.79 13.69
C ASP A 168 -9.37 -12.36 14.00
N ARG A 169 -9.72 -13.51 13.42
CA ARG A 169 -11.01 -14.20 13.59
C ARG A 169 -12.23 -13.29 13.35
N LYS A 170 -12.14 -12.38 12.37
CA LYS A 170 -13.26 -11.52 12.00
C LYS A 170 -14.30 -12.30 11.18
N CYS A 171 -15.57 -12.02 11.42
CA CYS A 171 -16.67 -12.56 10.65
C CYS A 171 -16.94 -11.66 9.44
N LEU A 172 -16.81 -12.21 8.23
CA LEU A 172 -17.31 -11.58 7.02
C LEU A 172 -18.77 -12.03 6.83
N LEU A 173 -19.68 -11.08 6.85
CA LEU A 173 -21.12 -11.29 6.76
C LEU A 173 -21.65 -10.62 5.49
N SER A 174 -22.34 -11.39 4.65
CA SER A 174 -23.14 -10.86 3.55
C SER A 174 -24.63 -10.93 3.91
N VAL A 175 -25.36 -9.86 3.60
CA VAL A 175 -26.76 -9.68 3.94
C VAL A 175 -27.54 -9.30 2.69
N VAL A 176 -28.57 -10.07 2.36
CA VAL A 176 -29.46 -9.83 1.21
C VAL A 176 -30.87 -9.57 1.72
N ASP A 177 -31.49 -8.47 1.29
CA ASP A 177 -32.91 -8.22 1.54
C ASP A 177 -33.77 -9.18 0.69
N ILE A 178 -34.53 -10.00 1.37
CA ILE A 178 -35.44 -10.96 0.75
C ILE A 178 -36.92 -10.61 1.00
N THR A 179 -37.23 -9.39 1.41
CA THR A 179 -38.59 -8.96 1.79
C THR A 179 -39.57 -9.18 0.64
N ASP A 180 -39.17 -8.88 -0.60
CA ASP A 180 -40.04 -8.99 -1.77
C ASP A 180 -40.15 -10.42 -2.32
N PHE A 181 -39.25 -11.32 -1.97
CA PHE A 181 -39.27 -12.71 -2.43
C PHE A 181 -40.20 -13.62 -1.60
N ARG A 182 -40.78 -13.10 -0.53
CA ARG A 182 -41.68 -13.83 0.38
C ARG A 182 -43.12 -13.30 0.39
N LYS A 183 -43.56 -12.68 -0.68
CA LYS A 183 -45.00 -12.35 -0.87
C LYS A 183 -45.76 -13.51 -1.41
#